data_e9b037d722384155a97c59850bda6d53
#
_entry.id   e9b037d722384155a97c59850bda6d53
#
_cell.length_a   1.000
_cell.length_b   1.000
_cell.length_c   1.000
_cell.angle_alpha   90.00
_cell.angle_beta   90.00
_cell.angle_gamma   90.00
#
_symmetry.space_group_name_H-M   'P 1'
#
loop_
_entity.id
_entity.type
_entity.pdbx_description
1 polymer ?
#
loop_
_entity_poly.entity_id
_entity_poly.type
_entity_poly.pdbx_seq_one_letter_code
_entity_poly.pdbx_strand_id
1 'polypeptide(L)'
;MEQFRKIEYEKEAVAYRAIVVALAMVISLVPLLAVFGVLKPEYESSGIWFQRCGSVVVLLGSLAEYFSFKMHNVFSPEHIANEPIFNIKLKYRLQAKRLMAISALFIALGTVIWGYGDLFFKNA
;
A
#
# COMPACT_ATOMS: atom_id res chain seq x y z
N MET A 1 14.54 -21.13 -22.32
CA MET A 1 13.35 -21.18 -21.47
C MET A 1 13.54 -20.49 -20.12
N GLU A 2 14.66 -20.72 -19.45
CA GLU A 2 14.91 -20.09 -18.16
C GLU A 2 14.98 -18.56 -18.23
N GLN A 3 15.65 -18.02 -19.26
CA GLN A 3 15.71 -16.57 -19.45
C GLN A 3 14.34 -15.97 -19.69
N PHE A 4 13.49 -16.68 -20.41
CA PHE A 4 12.15 -16.23 -20.69
C PHE A 4 11.31 -16.13 -19.42
N ARG A 5 11.39 -17.15 -18.54
CA ARG A 5 10.71 -17.16 -17.26
C ARG A 5 11.24 -16.04 -16.37
N LYS A 6 12.54 -15.81 -16.39
CA LYS A 6 13.18 -14.75 -15.61
C LYS A 6 12.62 -13.39 -16.00
N ILE A 7 12.48 -13.14 -17.31
CA ILE A 7 11.92 -11.89 -17.81
C ILE A 7 10.47 -11.73 -17.40
N GLU A 8 9.68 -12.81 -17.46
CA GLU A 8 8.27 -12.78 -17.03
C GLU A 8 8.15 -12.44 -15.54
N TYR A 9 8.93 -13.09 -14.69
CA TYR A 9 8.91 -12.81 -13.26
C TYR A 9 9.32 -11.39 -12.95
N GLU A 10 10.33 -10.88 -13.64
CA GLU A 10 10.76 -9.50 -13.45
C GLU A 10 9.67 -8.51 -13.87
N LYS A 11 8.99 -8.75 -14.98
CA LYS A 11 7.88 -7.91 -15.42
C LYS A 11 6.74 -7.91 -14.41
N GLU A 12 6.37 -9.09 -13.89
CA GLU A 12 5.33 -9.18 -12.88
C GLU A 12 5.72 -8.45 -11.60
N ALA A 13 6.96 -8.64 -11.16
CA ALA A 13 7.46 -7.97 -9.96
C ALA A 13 7.43 -6.45 -10.11
N VAL A 14 7.88 -5.95 -11.26
CA VAL A 14 7.87 -4.51 -11.52
C VAL A 14 6.44 -3.99 -11.56
N ALA A 15 5.52 -4.74 -12.18
CA ALA A 15 4.13 -4.32 -12.25
C ALA A 15 3.48 -4.24 -10.87
N TYR A 16 3.63 -5.27 -10.05
CA TYR A 16 3.06 -5.27 -8.69
C TYR A 16 3.69 -4.17 -7.83
N ARG A 17 4.99 -4.03 -7.91
CA ARG A 17 5.69 -3.00 -7.16
C ARG A 17 5.23 -1.61 -7.57
N ALA A 18 5.07 -1.37 -8.87
CA ALA A 18 4.60 -0.09 -9.38
C ALA A 18 3.20 0.24 -8.87
N ILE A 19 2.30 -0.75 -8.87
CA ILE A 19 0.93 -0.57 -8.36
C ILE A 19 0.97 -0.20 -6.88
N VAL A 20 1.73 -0.94 -6.07
CA VAL A 20 1.78 -0.70 -4.63
C VAL A 20 2.43 0.64 -4.32
N VAL A 21 3.50 1.01 -5.03
CA VAL A 21 4.16 2.30 -4.84
C VAL A 21 3.21 3.44 -5.22
N ALA A 22 2.48 3.31 -6.34
CA ALA A 22 1.51 4.32 -6.74
C ALA A 22 0.41 4.48 -5.68
N LEU A 23 -0.09 3.36 -5.15
CA LEU A 23 -1.08 3.40 -4.07
C LEU A 23 -0.51 4.07 -2.82
N ALA A 24 0.75 3.77 -2.47
CA ALA A 24 1.39 4.37 -1.31
C ALA A 24 1.52 5.89 -1.47
N MET A 25 1.85 6.36 -2.67
CA MET A 25 1.92 7.80 -2.95
C MET A 25 0.55 8.46 -2.79
N VAL A 26 -0.49 7.84 -3.33
CA VAL A 26 -1.86 8.36 -3.18
C VAL A 26 -2.28 8.36 -1.71
N ILE A 27 -2.01 7.27 -1.00
CA ILE A 27 -2.34 7.16 0.43
C ILE A 27 -1.66 8.27 1.23
N SER A 28 -0.41 8.58 0.92
CA SER A 28 0.33 9.64 1.61
C SER A 28 -0.24 11.03 1.31
N LEU A 29 -0.77 11.23 0.10
CA LEU A 29 -1.34 12.51 -0.29
C LEU A 29 -2.72 12.76 0.33
N VAL A 30 -3.52 11.73 0.56
CA VAL A 30 -4.90 11.87 1.04
C VAL A 30 -4.98 12.66 2.37
N PRO A 31 -4.21 12.30 3.42
CA PRO A 31 -4.28 13.07 4.66
C PRO A 31 -3.79 14.51 4.50
N LEU A 32 -2.76 14.73 3.67
CA LEU A 32 -2.24 16.06 3.41
C LEU A 32 -3.30 16.95 2.75
N LEU A 33 -3.97 16.43 1.74
CA LEU A 33 -5.04 17.16 1.07
C LEU A 33 -6.21 17.42 2.02
N ALA A 34 -6.53 16.47 2.89
CA ALA A 34 -7.60 16.63 3.86
C ALA A 34 -7.28 17.71 4.89
N VAL A 35 -6.02 17.80 5.34
CA VAL A 35 -5.60 18.85 6.27
C VAL A 35 -5.79 20.23 5.65
N PHE A 36 -5.48 20.38 4.36
CA PHE A 36 -5.65 21.64 3.66
C PHE A 36 -7.09 21.91 3.22
N GLY A 37 -8.01 21.00 3.50
CA GLY A 37 -9.42 21.18 3.20
C GLY A 37 -9.77 21.03 1.73
N VAL A 38 -8.93 20.37 0.95
CA VAL A 38 -9.20 20.13 -0.47
C VAL A 38 -10.45 19.27 -0.61
N LEU A 39 -11.37 19.69 -1.46
CA LEU A 39 -12.66 19.03 -1.69
C LEU A 39 -13.58 19.00 -0.46
N LYS A 40 -13.22 19.69 0.61
CA LYS A 40 -14.06 19.74 1.80
C LYS A 40 -15.32 20.54 1.52
N PRO A 41 -16.52 19.99 1.81
CA PRO A 41 -17.76 20.79 1.74
C PRO A 41 -17.75 21.91 2.79
N GLU A 42 -18.38 23.03 2.48
CA GLU A 42 -18.41 24.17 3.38
C GLU A 42 -19.10 23.85 4.71
N TYR A 43 -20.08 22.95 4.68
CA TYR A 43 -20.83 22.58 5.89
C TYR A 43 -20.09 21.59 6.80
N GLU A 44 -18.95 21.03 6.35
CA GLU A 44 -18.18 20.07 7.14
C GLU A 44 -17.08 20.79 7.93
N SER A 45 -16.85 20.33 9.15
CA SER A 45 -15.70 20.80 9.93
C SER A 45 -14.42 20.16 9.40
N SER A 46 -13.30 20.85 9.61
CA SER A 46 -11.98 20.32 9.20
C SER A 46 -11.64 19.03 9.93
N GLY A 47 -12.01 18.93 11.20
CA GLY A 47 -11.77 17.71 11.99
C GLY A 47 -12.50 16.50 11.43
N ILE A 48 -13.77 16.66 11.12
CA ILE A 48 -14.59 15.57 10.55
C ILE A 48 -14.09 15.20 9.16
N TRP A 49 -13.74 16.18 8.36
CA TRP A 49 -13.20 15.92 7.02
C TRP A 49 -11.90 15.12 7.07
N PHE A 50 -10.98 15.53 7.95
CA PHE A 50 -9.73 14.81 8.17
C PHE A 50 -10.00 13.39 8.67
N GLN A 51 -10.92 13.23 9.61
CA GLN A 51 -11.30 11.92 10.13
C GLN A 51 -11.82 11.01 9.03
N ARG A 52 -12.64 11.55 8.13
CA ARG A 52 -13.18 10.77 7.01
C ARG A 52 -12.10 10.31 6.04
N CYS A 53 -11.02 11.07 5.89
CA CYS A 53 -9.93 10.64 5.02
C CYS A 53 -9.26 9.35 5.51
N GLY A 54 -9.34 9.08 6.82
CA GLY A 54 -8.82 7.84 7.39
C GLY A 54 -9.46 6.60 6.78
N SER A 55 -10.76 6.63 6.50
CA SER A 55 -11.43 5.50 5.87
C SER A 55 -10.93 5.26 4.45
N VAL A 56 -10.63 6.33 3.71
CA VAL A 56 -10.05 6.23 2.37
C VAL A 56 -8.64 5.62 2.45
N VAL A 57 -7.85 6.06 3.43
CA VAL A 57 -6.51 5.51 3.65
C VAL A 57 -6.58 4.02 3.95
N VAL A 58 -7.52 3.59 4.80
CA VAL A 58 -7.71 2.17 5.11
C VAL A 58 -8.08 1.37 3.85
N LEU A 59 -9.00 1.89 3.05
CA LEU A 59 -9.41 1.23 1.82
C LEU A 59 -8.25 1.06 0.85
N LEU A 60 -7.51 2.15 0.59
CA LEU A 60 -6.37 2.11 -0.31
C LEU A 60 -5.24 1.26 0.24
N GLY A 61 -5.01 1.31 1.56
CA GLY A 61 -4.04 0.45 2.23
C GLY A 61 -4.39 -1.02 2.09
N SER A 62 -5.68 -1.36 2.16
CA SER A 62 -6.15 -2.73 1.97
C SER A 62 -5.90 -3.21 0.54
N LEU A 63 -6.11 -2.35 -0.45
CA LEU A 63 -5.78 -2.67 -1.83
C LEU A 63 -4.28 -2.90 -2.01
N ALA A 64 -3.45 -2.04 -1.40
CA ALA A 64 -2.01 -2.20 -1.45
C ALA A 64 -1.57 -3.51 -0.79
N GLU A 65 -2.19 -3.87 0.32
CA GLU A 65 -1.93 -5.14 1.00
C GLU A 65 -2.29 -6.32 0.10
N TYR A 66 -3.42 -6.25 -0.58
CA TYR A 66 -3.87 -7.29 -1.50
C TYR A 66 -2.86 -7.52 -2.62
N PHE A 67 -2.39 -6.45 -3.26
CA PHE A 67 -1.41 -6.57 -4.33
C PHE A 67 -0.05 -7.05 -3.83
N SER A 68 0.36 -6.61 -2.64
CA SER A 68 1.59 -7.07 -2.01
C SER A 68 1.52 -8.55 -1.68
N PHE A 69 0.37 -9.01 -1.18
CA PHE A 69 0.14 -10.41 -0.89
C PHE A 69 0.17 -11.26 -2.17
N LYS A 70 -0.43 -10.77 -3.25
CA LYS A 70 -0.37 -11.44 -4.54
C LYS A 70 1.06 -11.58 -5.03
N MET A 71 1.84 -10.50 -4.92
CA MET A 71 3.24 -10.54 -5.28
C MET A 71 4.00 -11.59 -4.45
N HIS A 72 3.75 -11.62 -3.15
CA HIS A 72 4.38 -12.59 -2.26
C HIS A 72 4.06 -14.03 -2.69
N ASN A 73 2.81 -14.31 -3.06
CA ASN A 73 2.42 -15.64 -3.49
C ASN A 73 3.03 -16.04 -4.82
N VAL A 74 3.10 -15.11 -5.78
CA VAL A 74 3.72 -15.38 -7.08
C VAL A 74 5.18 -15.77 -6.92
N PHE A 75 5.88 -15.15 -5.98
CA PHE A 75 7.30 -15.38 -5.75
C PHE A 75 7.57 -16.35 -4.60
N SER A 76 6.57 -17.14 -4.22
CA SER A 76 6.77 -18.17 -3.19
C SER A 76 7.64 -19.30 -3.74
N PRO A 77 8.69 -19.73 -2.99
CA PRO A 77 9.62 -20.74 -3.46
C PRO A 77 9.16 -22.19 -3.19
N GLU A 78 7.88 -22.47 -3.33
CA GLU A 78 7.34 -23.80 -2.99
C GLU A 78 7.83 -24.91 -3.90
N HIS A 79 8.17 -24.59 -5.15
CA HIS A 79 8.63 -25.59 -6.12
C HIS A 79 9.98 -25.17 -6.69
N ILE A 80 11.01 -25.31 -5.89
CA ILE A 80 12.35 -24.88 -6.27
C ILE A 80 13.00 -25.93 -7.13
N ALA A 81 13.10 -25.66 -8.42
CA ALA A 81 13.78 -26.56 -9.34
C ALA A 81 15.16 -26.03 -9.75
N ASN A 82 15.36 -24.71 -9.83
CA ASN A 82 16.58 -24.09 -10.33
C ASN A 82 17.02 -22.92 -9.47
N GLU A 83 18.33 -22.87 -9.16
CA GLU A 83 18.91 -21.81 -8.35
C GLU A 83 18.69 -20.38 -8.89
N PRO A 84 18.85 -20.11 -10.20
CA PRO A 84 18.65 -18.74 -10.68
C PRO A 84 17.23 -18.23 -10.44
N ILE A 85 16.24 -19.11 -10.66
CA ILE A 85 14.84 -18.73 -10.42
C ILE A 85 14.57 -18.59 -8.93
N PHE A 86 15.18 -19.45 -8.12
CA PHE A 86 15.05 -19.36 -6.67
C PHE A 86 15.56 -18.03 -6.12
N ASN A 87 16.73 -17.59 -6.57
CA ASN A 87 17.30 -16.34 -6.12
C ASN A 87 16.43 -15.15 -6.49
N ILE A 88 15.85 -15.14 -7.69
CA ILE A 88 14.94 -14.11 -8.14
C ILE A 88 13.67 -14.12 -7.30
N LYS A 89 13.08 -15.27 -7.08
CA LYS A 89 11.89 -15.42 -6.25
C LYS A 89 12.14 -14.94 -4.84
N LEU A 90 13.27 -15.31 -4.26
CA LEU A 90 13.61 -14.88 -2.91
C LEU A 90 13.75 -13.35 -2.82
N LYS A 91 14.43 -12.75 -3.79
CA LYS A 91 14.61 -11.30 -3.84
C LYS A 91 13.27 -10.57 -3.85
N TYR A 92 12.38 -10.95 -4.76
CA TYR A 92 11.10 -10.26 -4.89
C TYR A 92 10.13 -10.63 -3.77
N ARG A 93 10.25 -11.82 -3.21
CA ARG A 93 9.47 -12.21 -2.03
C ARG A 93 9.79 -11.32 -0.84
N LEU A 94 11.08 -11.02 -0.64
CA LEU A 94 11.48 -10.11 0.42
C LEU A 94 10.96 -8.69 0.19
N GLN A 95 10.98 -8.23 -1.07
CA GLN A 95 10.37 -6.96 -1.42
C GLN A 95 8.86 -6.95 -1.15
N ALA A 96 8.18 -8.05 -1.49
CA ALA A 96 6.75 -8.18 -1.23
C ALA A 96 6.46 -8.13 0.27
N LYS A 97 7.27 -8.78 1.10
CA LYS A 97 7.12 -8.71 2.56
C LYS A 97 7.25 -7.28 3.07
N ARG A 98 8.20 -6.52 2.55
CA ARG A 98 8.36 -5.12 2.93
C ARG A 98 7.16 -4.30 2.53
N LEU A 99 6.65 -4.51 1.32
CA LEU A 99 5.45 -3.82 0.84
C LEU A 99 4.23 -4.17 1.69
N MET A 100 4.10 -5.44 2.11
CA MET A 100 3.02 -5.86 3.00
C MET A 100 3.11 -5.14 4.35
N ALA A 101 4.31 -5.01 4.91
CA ALA A 101 4.52 -4.32 6.17
C ALA A 101 4.17 -2.84 6.05
N ILE A 102 4.59 -2.18 4.97
CA ILE A 102 4.27 -0.77 4.71
C ILE A 102 2.77 -0.58 4.56
N SER A 103 2.12 -1.46 3.81
CA SER A 103 0.67 -1.40 3.62
C SER A 103 -0.08 -1.58 4.94
N ALA A 104 0.38 -2.50 5.79
CA ALA A 104 -0.20 -2.71 7.12
C ALA A 104 -0.07 -1.46 7.99
N LEU A 105 1.07 -0.76 7.90
CA LEU A 105 1.26 0.51 8.60
C LEU A 105 0.27 1.57 8.13
N PHE A 106 0.05 1.67 6.82
CA PHE A 106 -0.94 2.61 6.29
C PHE A 106 -2.35 2.28 6.79
N ILE A 107 -2.71 1.01 6.85
CA ILE A 107 -4.01 0.59 7.38
C ILE A 107 -4.13 1.01 8.85
N ALA A 108 -3.08 0.79 9.64
CA ALA A 108 -3.08 1.17 11.04
C ALA A 108 -3.21 2.68 11.21
N LEU A 109 -2.46 3.45 10.43
CA LEU A 109 -2.54 4.92 10.47
C LEU A 109 -3.91 5.41 10.04
N GLY A 110 -4.48 4.83 8.99
CA GLY A 110 -5.82 5.19 8.54
C GLY A 110 -6.88 4.90 9.59
N THR A 111 -6.74 3.79 10.30
CA THR A 111 -7.65 3.41 11.39
C THR A 111 -7.56 4.42 12.54
N VAL A 112 -6.35 4.85 12.90
CA VAL A 112 -6.15 5.86 13.94
C VAL A 112 -6.77 7.20 13.51
N ILE A 113 -6.54 7.61 12.27
CA ILE A 113 -7.12 8.86 11.74
C ILE A 113 -8.64 8.78 11.76
N TRP A 114 -9.20 7.65 11.35
CA TRP A 114 -10.65 7.47 11.34
C TRP A 114 -11.24 7.50 12.76
N GLY A 115 -10.57 6.87 13.71
CA GLY A 115 -11.08 6.82 15.07
C GLY A 115 -10.84 8.07 15.88
N TYR A 116 -9.70 8.73 15.66
CA TYR A 116 -9.25 9.84 16.52
C TYR A 116 -8.84 11.09 15.76
N GLY A 117 -9.06 11.12 14.44
CA GLY A 117 -8.59 12.23 13.61
C GLY A 117 -9.17 13.58 13.99
N ASP A 118 -10.40 13.61 14.49
CA ASP A 118 -11.05 14.85 14.92
C ASP A 118 -10.33 15.50 16.10
N LEU A 119 -9.62 14.71 16.91
CA LEU A 119 -8.90 15.25 18.06
C LEU A 119 -7.74 16.16 17.67
N PHE A 120 -7.16 15.95 16.49
CA PHE A 120 -6.10 16.83 16.00
C PHE A 120 -6.59 18.25 15.73
N PHE A 121 -7.88 18.43 15.57
CA PHE A 121 -8.50 19.73 15.28
C PHE A 121 -9.38 20.23 16.41
N LYS A 122 -9.32 19.60 17.58
CA LYS A 122 -10.25 19.87 18.67
C LYS A 122 -10.20 21.31 19.18
N ASN A 123 -9.06 21.96 19.06
CA ASN A 123 -8.86 23.33 19.53
C ASN A 123 -8.75 24.33 18.38
N ALA A 124 -9.10 23.90 17.17
CA ALA A 124 -8.99 24.76 15.98
C ALA A 124 -10.29 25.47 15.67
#